data_3fb813665a15d96fb30824797fc8e46c
#
_entry.id   3fb813665a15d96fb30824797fc8e46c
#
_cell.length_a   1.000
_cell.length_b   1.000
_cell.length_c   1.000
_cell.angle_alpha   90.00
_cell.angle_beta   90.00
_cell.angle_gamma   90.00
#
_symmetry.space_group_name_H-M   'P 1'
#
loop_
_entity.id
_entity.type
_entity.pdbx_description
1 polymer ?
#
loop_
_entity_poly.entity_id
_entity_poly.type
_entity_poly.pdbx_seq_one_letter_code
_entity_poly.pdbx_strand_id
1 'polypeptide(L)'
;MNFAKHWAATLDDYAIDLAWSPDGTLLAAASAAGGITLFDAATGAVRHQLPGHADGANCLAWSPAPAPTSLLATGGQDGCVRFWDALTGRQTAEVKIGPAWVEHLCWFPVGSPLAGAASDAGQPASAPRLFAAAGKKLVALHPDGSSAHAFPDAPKTISALSVSPSSVLAAAYFGGVCTWDATTFTACKEFPYGNAIYALTWSPDSRWLVAGCHDNAVHLWAPAEADLELHMSGYETRLKELSFSHDSKWLATGGGRDACVWDCAGAGPEGREPLLLPHDARVCAVAFQHAHSLLATGSANGQFTLWMPSRKNPLVAEVTMPSSATKFAWRADDAGLAVGTEKGQVFVFKTT
;
A
#
# COMPACT_ATOMS: atom_id res chain seq x y z
N MET A 1 24.96 8.43 5.91
CA MET A 1 24.00 7.35 5.56
C MET A 1 24.55 6.74 4.27
N ASN A 2 25.00 5.49 4.33
CA ASN A 2 25.37 4.74 3.13
C ASN A 2 24.15 3.96 2.65
N PHE A 3 23.90 3.99 1.36
CA PHE A 3 22.84 3.24 0.72
C PHE A 3 23.52 2.28 -0.29
N ALA A 4 23.39 0.99 -0.07
CA ALA A 4 24.06 -0.01 -0.88
C ALA A 4 23.15 -1.17 -1.25
N LYS A 5 23.29 -1.70 -2.47
CA LYS A 5 22.64 -2.92 -2.87
C LYS A 5 23.07 -4.07 -1.95
N HIS A 6 22.10 -4.73 -1.33
CA HIS A 6 22.35 -5.86 -0.45
C HIS A 6 22.30 -7.19 -1.22
N TRP A 7 21.19 -7.45 -1.90
CA TRP A 7 21.04 -8.61 -2.79
C TRP A 7 20.04 -8.30 -3.91
N ALA A 8 19.98 -9.19 -4.89
CA ALA A 8 19.00 -9.14 -5.96
C ALA A 8 18.55 -10.56 -6.32
N ALA A 9 17.33 -10.67 -6.79
CA ALA A 9 16.71 -11.88 -7.31
C ALA A 9 15.88 -11.57 -8.55
N THR A 10 15.39 -12.60 -9.23
CA THR A 10 14.54 -12.45 -10.42
C THR A 10 13.34 -13.38 -10.28
N LEU A 11 12.16 -12.85 -10.51
CA LEU A 11 10.90 -13.57 -10.66
C LEU A 11 10.76 -14.05 -12.12
N ASP A 12 9.78 -14.90 -12.36
CA ASP A 12 9.45 -15.43 -13.69
C ASP A 12 8.75 -14.41 -14.61
N ASP A 13 8.15 -13.35 -14.04
CA ASP A 13 7.53 -12.25 -14.77
C ASP A 13 7.59 -10.96 -13.93
N TYR A 14 6.99 -9.90 -14.38
CA TYR A 14 6.82 -8.59 -13.76
C TYR A 14 6.55 -8.67 -12.24
N ALA A 15 7.31 -7.94 -11.44
CA ALA A 15 7.08 -7.84 -9.99
C ALA A 15 5.89 -6.92 -9.73
N ILE A 16 4.73 -7.49 -9.45
CA ILE A 16 3.48 -6.73 -9.33
C ILE A 16 3.30 -6.14 -7.93
N ASP A 17 3.73 -6.87 -6.90
CA ASP A 17 3.67 -6.39 -5.52
C ASP A 17 4.79 -6.96 -4.66
N LEU A 18 5.19 -6.21 -3.64
CA LEU A 18 6.23 -6.55 -2.67
C LEU A 18 5.79 -6.14 -1.27
N ALA A 19 6.02 -6.99 -0.28
CA ALA A 19 5.85 -6.59 1.12
C ALA A 19 6.80 -7.37 2.05
N TRP A 20 7.31 -6.68 3.07
CA TRP A 20 8.07 -7.27 4.16
C TRP A 20 7.15 -7.89 5.20
N SER A 21 7.57 -9.02 5.78
CA SER A 21 6.94 -9.54 6.98
C SER A 21 7.05 -8.52 8.13
N PRO A 22 6.12 -8.51 9.09
CA PRO A 22 6.13 -7.54 10.18
C PRO A 22 7.41 -7.56 11.02
N ASP A 23 8.05 -8.73 11.15
CA ASP A 23 9.33 -8.92 11.84
C ASP A 23 10.56 -8.59 10.96
N GLY A 24 10.34 -8.27 9.68
CA GLY A 24 11.38 -7.93 8.71
C GLY A 24 12.29 -9.10 8.30
N THR A 25 11.95 -10.35 8.62
CA THR A 25 12.78 -11.53 8.33
C THR A 25 12.54 -12.11 6.94
N LEU A 26 11.39 -11.85 6.34
CA LEU A 26 10.99 -12.31 5.01
C LEU A 26 10.57 -11.13 4.11
N LEU A 27 10.83 -11.28 2.83
CA LEU A 27 10.25 -10.46 1.77
C LEU A 27 9.36 -11.33 0.89
N ALA A 28 8.10 -11.00 0.77
CA ALA A 28 7.19 -11.60 -0.20
C ALA A 28 7.20 -10.80 -1.50
N ALA A 29 7.26 -11.48 -2.63
CA ALA A 29 7.17 -10.91 -3.97
C ALA A 29 6.12 -11.65 -4.80
N ALA A 30 5.18 -10.91 -5.38
CA ALA A 30 4.17 -11.43 -6.29
C ALA A 30 4.60 -11.19 -7.73
N SER A 31 4.54 -12.25 -8.53
CA SER A 31 4.78 -12.21 -9.97
C SER A 31 3.46 -12.06 -10.73
N ALA A 32 3.47 -11.32 -11.83
CA ALA A 32 2.32 -11.21 -12.72
C ALA A 32 1.90 -12.56 -13.31
N ALA A 33 2.82 -13.52 -13.44
CA ALA A 33 2.51 -14.90 -13.82
C ALA A 33 1.73 -15.71 -12.76
N GLY A 34 1.56 -15.16 -11.55
CA GLY A 34 0.75 -15.75 -10.48
C GLY A 34 1.55 -16.31 -9.31
N GLY A 35 2.81 -16.65 -9.50
CA GLY A 35 3.67 -17.18 -8.45
C GLY A 35 3.98 -16.17 -7.34
N ILE A 36 4.13 -16.68 -6.12
CA ILE A 36 4.56 -15.88 -4.96
C ILE A 36 5.87 -16.47 -4.43
N THR A 37 6.89 -15.63 -4.34
CA THR A 37 8.19 -16.05 -3.81
C THR A 37 8.44 -15.40 -2.45
N LEU A 38 8.81 -16.20 -1.46
CA LEU A 38 9.27 -15.74 -0.15
C LEU A 38 10.80 -15.81 -0.09
N PHE A 39 11.42 -14.66 0.11
CA PHE A 39 12.86 -14.53 0.24
C PHE A 39 13.26 -14.34 1.71
N ASP A 40 14.37 -14.93 2.09
CA ASP A 40 15.06 -14.58 3.32
C ASP A 40 15.60 -13.16 3.22
N ALA A 41 15.26 -12.31 4.16
CA ALA A 41 15.59 -10.89 4.13
C ALA A 41 17.09 -10.60 4.21
N ALA A 42 17.84 -11.45 4.92
CA ALA A 42 19.26 -11.26 5.14
C ALA A 42 20.13 -11.72 3.97
N THR A 43 19.69 -12.75 3.26
CA THR A 43 20.52 -13.42 2.24
C THR A 43 19.98 -13.30 0.81
N GLY A 44 18.67 -13.02 0.65
CA GLY A 44 17.98 -13.10 -0.63
C GLY A 44 17.72 -14.53 -1.12
N ALA A 45 18.00 -15.54 -0.30
CA ALA A 45 17.72 -16.92 -0.65
C ALA A 45 16.22 -17.18 -0.67
N VAL A 46 15.76 -17.96 -1.64
CA VAL A 46 14.37 -18.41 -1.72
C VAL A 46 14.08 -19.35 -0.55
N ARG A 47 13.14 -18.96 0.31
CA ARG A 47 12.62 -19.80 1.40
C ARG A 47 11.49 -20.71 0.92
N HIS A 48 10.54 -20.12 0.19
CA HIS A 48 9.42 -20.84 -0.39
C HIS A 48 9.03 -20.24 -1.74
N GLN A 49 8.64 -21.11 -2.66
CA GLN A 49 7.88 -20.74 -3.86
C GLN A 49 6.45 -21.28 -3.66
N LEU A 50 5.52 -20.36 -3.48
CA LEU A 50 4.11 -20.68 -3.30
C LEU A 50 3.45 -20.72 -4.67
N PRO A 51 2.54 -21.68 -4.93
CA PRO A 51 1.85 -21.77 -6.23
C PRO A 51 1.11 -20.48 -6.63
N GLY A 52 0.70 -19.70 -5.62
CA GLY A 52 0.03 -18.41 -5.86
C GLY A 52 -1.33 -18.57 -6.52
N HIS A 53 -1.54 -17.86 -7.64
CA HIS A 53 -2.83 -17.75 -8.30
C HIS A 53 -2.75 -18.19 -9.77
N ALA A 54 -3.78 -18.92 -10.23
CA ALA A 54 -3.98 -19.13 -11.66
C ALA A 54 -4.33 -17.79 -12.34
N ASP A 55 -3.91 -17.61 -13.57
CA ASP A 55 -4.14 -16.40 -14.41
C ASP A 55 -3.44 -15.12 -13.93
N GLY A 56 -2.75 -15.10 -12.79
CA GLY A 56 -1.96 -13.98 -12.29
C GLY A 56 -2.24 -13.58 -10.84
N ALA A 57 -1.20 -13.13 -10.14
CA ALA A 57 -1.32 -12.47 -8.84
C ALA A 57 -1.51 -10.96 -9.01
N ASN A 58 -2.25 -10.31 -8.11
CA ASN A 58 -2.48 -8.88 -8.13
C ASN A 58 -1.94 -8.15 -6.89
N CYS A 59 -2.07 -8.76 -5.74
CA CYS A 59 -1.72 -8.10 -4.48
C CYS A 59 -1.33 -9.11 -3.41
N LEU A 60 -0.60 -8.63 -2.40
CA LEU A 60 -0.26 -9.39 -1.22
C LEU A 60 -0.24 -8.49 0.03
N ALA A 61 -0.51 -9.08 1.18
CA ALA A 61 -0.52 -8.36 2.45
C ALA A 61 -0.18 -9.28 3.61
N TRP A 62 0.75 -8.86 4.46
CA TRP A 62 1.10 -9.57 5.67
C TRP A 62 0.12 -9.24 6.80
N SER A 63 -0.27 -10.26 7.57
CA SER A 63 -1.00 -10.06 8.81
C SER A 63 -0.14 -9.29 9.80
N PRO A 64 -0.69 -8.25 10.46
CA PRO A 64 0.03 -7.48 11.47
C PRO A 64 0.19 -8.22 12.81
N ALA A 65 -0.31 -9.47 12.91
CA ALA A 65 -0.21 -10.26 14.14
C ALA A 65 1.26 -10.52 14.51
N PRO A 66 1.61 -10.43 15.81
CA PRO A 66 2.97 -10.71 16.25
C PRO A 66 3.33 -12.19 16.05
N ALA A 67 4.65 -12.47 15.92
CA ALA A 67 5.15 -13.84 15.89
C ALA A 67 4.55 -14.71 17.03
N PRO A 68 4.34 -16.04 16.83
CA PRO A 68 4.95 -16.84 15.75
C PRO A 68 4.14 -16.97 14.46
N THR A 69 3.04 -16.24 14.30
CA THR A 69 2.17 -16.39 13.13
C THR A 69 2.61 -15.43 12.00
N SER A 70 3.43 -15.93 11.08
CA SER A 70 3.75 -15.23 9.84
C SER A 70 2.72 -15.59 8.76
N LEU A 71 1.54 -14.98 8.81
CA LEU A 71 0.46 -15.22 7.86
C LEU A 71 0.53 -14.19 6.72
N LEU A 72 0.63 -14.69 5.49
CA LEU A 72 0.55 -13.90 4.27
C LEU A 72 -0.81 -14.14 3.60
N ALA A 73 -1.48 -13.08 3.19
CA ALA A 73 -2.65 -13.14 2.32
C ALA A 73 -2.25 -12.69 0.91
N THR A 74 -2.79 -13.37 -0.11
CA THR A 74 -2.59 -13.01 -1.53
C THR A 74 -3.90 -13.00 -2.27
N GLY A 75 -4.03 -12.09 -3.24
CA GLY A 75 -5.19 -11.96 -4.12
C GLY A 75 -4.78 -12.06 -5.58
N GLY A 76 -5.64 -12.66 -6.41
CA GLY A 76 -5.31 -12.89 -7.80
C GLY A 76 -6.47 -12.76 -8.78
N GLN A 77 -6.14 -12.95 -10.05
CA GLN A 77 -7.07 -12.85 -11.17
C GLN A 77 -8.10 -13.99 -11.19
N ASP A 78 -7.81 -15.07 -10.49
CA ASP A 78 -8.76 -16.18 -10.27
C ASP A 78 -9.88 -15.83 -9.28
N GLY A 79 -9.93 -14.60 -8.75
CA GLY A 79 -10.95 -14.11 -7.81
C GLY A 79 -10.90 -14.77 -6.44
N CYS A 80 -9.78 -15.37 -6.08
CA CYS A 80 -9.53 -16.01 -4.80
C CYS A 80 -8.63 -15.15 -3.91
N VAL A 81 -8.87 -15.22 -2.60
CA VAL A 81 -7.91 -14.85 -1.57
C VAL A 81 -7.32 -16.14 -1.03
N ARG A 82 -5.99 -16.26 -0.97
CA ARG A 82 -5.28 -17.38 -0.34
C ARG A 82 -4.52 -16.91 0.87
N PHE A 83 -4.51 -17.75 1.89
CA PHE A 83 -3.75 -17.55 3.13
C PHE A 83 -2.62 -18.57 3.21
N TRP A 84 -1.45 -18.10 3.61
CA TRP A 84 -0.23 -18.89 3.63
C TRP A 84 0.48 -18.78 4.98
N ASP A 85 0.79 -19.89 5.58
CA ASP A 85 1.78 -19.95 6.66
C ASP A 85 3.18 -19.79 6.02
N ALA A 86 3.78 -18.63 6.20
CA ALA A 86 5.05 -18.31 5.58
C ALA A 86 6.25 -19.06 6.18
N LEU A 87 6.10 -19.64 7.37
CA LEU A 87 7.16 -20.47 7.97
C LEU A 87 7.25 -21.84 7.29
N THR A 88 6.10 -22.41 6.94
CA THR A 88 6.03 -23.74 6.33
C THR A 88 5.82 -23.71 4.82
N GLY A 89 5.46 -22.56 4.25
CA GLY A 89 5.08 -22.41 2.84
C GLY A 89 3.74 -23.08 2.49
N ARG A 90 2.92 -23.47 3.48
CA ARG A 90 1.65 -24.16 3.26
C ARG A 90 0.49 -23.18 3.13
N GLN A 91 -0.41 -23.48 2.20
CA GLN A 91 -1.72 -22.81 2.15
C GLN A 91 -2.56 -23.27 3.33
N THR A 92 -3.08 -22.29 4.10
CA THR A 92 -3.93 -22.55 5.28
C THR A 92 -5.39 -22.37 4.97
N ALA A 93 -5.74 -21.47 4.03
CA ALA A 93 -7.11 -21.26 3.58
C ALA A 93 -7.16 -20.73 2.15
N GLU A 94 -8.33 -20.90 1.51
CA GLU A 94 -8.68 -20.28 0.24
C GLU A 94 -10.13 -19.82 0.28
N VAL A 95 -10.38 -18.60 -0.19
CA VAL A 95 -11.71 -18.01 -0.22
C VAL A 95 -11.99 -17.44 -1.62
N LYS A 96 -12.98 -17.99 -2.31
CA LYS A 96 -13.47 -17.44 -3.56
C LYS A 96 -14.42 -16.29 -3.27
N ILE A 97 -14.01 -15.05 -3.62
CA ILE A 97 -14.84 -13.85 -3.41
C ILE A 97 -15.89 -13.72 -4.51
N GLY A 98 -15.51 -14.01 -5.76
CA GLY A 98 -16.39 -13.90 -6.92
C GLY A 98 -15.66 -14.17 -8.22
N PRO A 99 -16.28 -13.88 -9.38
CA PRO A 99 -15.64 -14.06 -10.68
C PRO A 99 -14.66 -12.94 -11.03
N ALA A 100 -14.74 -11.80 -10.36
CA ALA A 100 -13.83 -10.67 -10.60
C ALA A 100 -12.49 -10.89 -9.87
N TRP A 101 -11.45 -10.23 -10.37
CA TRP A 101 -10.12 -10.25 -9.78
C TRP A 101 -10.11 -9.68 -8.36
N VAL A 102 -9.33 -10.28 -7.47
CA VAL A 102 -9.01 -9.68 -6.18
C VAL A 102 -7.82 -8.75 -6.39
N GLU A 103 -8.09 -7.44 -6.39
CA GLU A 103 -7.08 -6.42 -6.71
C GLU A 103 -6.56 -5.70 -5.47
N HIS A 104 -7.31 -5.75 -4.35
CA HIS A 104 -6.95 -5.02 -3.15
C HIS A 104 -7.14 -5.87 -1.90
N LEU A 105 -6.11 -5.89 -1.08
CA LEU A 105 -6.08 -6.50 0.25
C LEU A 105 -5.58 -5.47 1.26
N CYS A 106 -6.23 -5.39 2.42
CA CYS A 106 -5.79 -4.53 3.50
C CYS A 106 -6.09 -5.20 4.85
N TRP A 107 -5.05 -5.39 5.67
CA TRP A 107 -5.25 -5.88 7.02
C TRP A 107 -5.67 -4.77 7.97
N PHE A 108 -6.60 -5.09 8.83
CA PHE A 108 -6.95 -4.25 9.97
C PHE A 108 -5.97 -4.52 11.12
N PRO A 109 -5.20 -3.51 11.57
CA PRO A 109 -4.22 -3.70 12.63
C PRO A 109 -4.90 -4.02 13.96
N VAL A 110 -4.39 -5.03 14.66
CA VAL A 110 -4.80 -5.35 16.03
C VAL A 110 -4.14 -4.36 16.98
N GLY A 111 -4.96 -3.74 17.84
CA GLY A 111 -4.42 -2.97 18.97
C GLY A 111 -3.96 -1.55 18.65
N SER A 112 -4.66 -0.85 17.79
CA SER A 112 -4.51 0.62 17.72
C SER A 112 -4.88 1.22 19.10
N PRO A 113 -3.99 2.02 19.75
CA PRO A 113 -4.22 2.53 21.10
C PRO A 113 -5.42 3.49 21.24
N LEU A 114 -6.08 3.83 20.14
CA LEU A 114 -7.22 4.76 20.09
C LEU A 114 -8.58 4.10 20.20
N ALA A 115 -8.66 2.77 20.31
CA ALA A 115 -9.91 2.08 20.58
C ALA A 115 -10.27 2.20 22.08
N GLY A 116 -10.63 3.40 22.51
CA GLY A 116 -11.25 3.68 23.80
C GLY A 116 -12.73 3.24 23.87
N ALA A 117 -13.10 2.16 23.19
CA ALA A 117 -14.39 1.51 23.39
C ALA A 117 -14.20 0.37 24.37
N ALA A 118 -14.88 0.46 25.52
CA ALA A 118 -14.99 -0.61 26.48
C ALA A 118 -15.40 -1.89 25.75
N SER A 119 -14.49 -2.88 25.67
CA SER A 119 -14.83 -4.22 25.21
C SER A 119 -15.81 -4.79 26.23
N ASP A 120 -17.02 -5.19 25.79
CA ASP A 120 -17.88 -6.07 26.56
C ASP A 120 -17.02 -7.27 27.02
N ALA A 121 -17.02 -7.50 28.33
CA ALA A 121 -16.22 -8.52 28.96
C ALA A 121 -16.54 -9.91 28.37
N GLY A 122 -15.64 -10.46 27.59
CA GLY A 122 -15.73 -11.83 27.10
C GLY A 122 -15.27 -12.09 25.67
N GLN A 123 -15.04 -11.09 24.83
CA GLN A 123 -14.41 -11.33 23.51
C GLN A 123 -12.89 -11.10 23.61
N PRO A 124 -12.07 -12.03 23.06
CA PRO A 124 -10.63 -11.79 22.96
C PRO A 124 -10.43 -10.53 22.10
N ALA A 125 -9.44 -9.70 22.47
CA ALA A 125 -9.00 -8.54 21.69
C ALA A 125 -9.02 -8.93 20.21
N SER A 126 -9.75 -8.17 19.39
CA SER A 126 -10.18 -8.55 18.05
C SER A 126 -9.05 -9.16 17.23
N ALA A 127 -9.22 -10.41 16.82
CA ALA A 127 -8.31 -11.05 15.89
C ALA A 127 -8.14 -10.16 14.63
N PRO A 128 -6.94 -10.14 14.01
CA PRO A 128 -6.72 -9.36 12.78
C PRO A 128 -7.76 -9.74 11.74
N ARG A 129 -8.24 -8.77 10.99
CA ARG A 129 -9.19 -8.97 9.90
C ARG A 129 -8.58 -8.53 8.60
N LEU A 130 -8.82 -9.29 7.55
CA LEU A 130 -8.43 -8.94 6.18
C LEU A 130 -9.63 -8.39 5.44
N PHE A 131 -9.53 -7.16 4.95
CA PHE A 131 -10.46 -6.64 3.96
C PHE A 131 -9.97 -7.00 2.56
N ALA A 132 -10.86 -7.53 1.73
CA ALA A 132 -10.56 -7.93 0.36
C ALA A 132 -11.61 -7.40 -0.59
N ALA A 133 -11.16 -6.79 -1.70
CA ALA A 133 -12.03 -6.27 -2.75
C ALA A 133 -11.84 -7.03 -4.06
N ALA A 134 -12.96 -7.46 -4.67
CA ALA A 134 -13.02 -8.16 -5.94
C ALA A 134 -14.17 -7.62 -6.80
N GLY A 135 -13.86 -6.81 -7.82
CA GLY A 135 -14.86 -6.08 -8.59
C GLY A 135 -15.68 -5.14 -7.70
N LYS A 136 -16.98 -5.39 -7.56
CA LYS A 136 -17.87 -4.60 -6.69
C LYS A 136 -17.97 -5.13 -5.27
N LYS A 137 -17.42 -6.30 -5.01
CA LYS A 137 -17.54 -6.99 -3.72
C LYS A 137 -16.46 -6.54 -2.76
N LEU A 138 -16.84 -6.26 -1.53
CA LEU A 138 -15.98 -6.01 -0.39
C LEU A 138 -16.35 -6.98 0.73
N VAL A 139 -15.37 -7.68 1.27
CA VAL A 139 -15.57 -8.62 2.38
C VAL A 139 -14.52 -8.42 3.46
N ALA A 140 -14.88 -8.73 4.70
CA ALA A 140 -13.95 -8.91 5.80
C ALA A 140 -13.79 -10.40 6.11
N LEU A 141 -12.56 -10.87 6.22
CA LEU A 141 -12.20 -12.27 6.46
C LEU A 141 -11.39 -12.40 7.75
N HIS A 142 -11.60 -13.52 8.45
CA HIS A 142 -10.71 -13.95 9.52
C HIS A 142 -9.43 -14.59 8.96
N PRO A 143 -8.36 -14.75 9.76
CA PRO A 143 -7.11 -15.41 9.35
C PRO A 143 -7.27 -16.86 8.89
N ASP A 144 -8.33 -17.55 9.33
CA ASP A 144 -8.67 -18.92 8.91
C ASP A 144 -9.48 -18.97 7.61
N GLY A 145 -9.74 -17.82 6.98
CA GLY A 145 -10.54 -17.70 5.76
C GLY A 145 -12.05 -17.65 5.99
N SER A 146 -12.54 -17.78 7.22
CA SER A 146 -13.96 -17.62 7.49
C SER A 146 -14.42 -16.18 7.30
N SER A 147 -15.67 -15.99 6.87
CA SER A 147 -16.24 -14.66 6.65
C SER A 147 -16.56 -13.99 7.97
N ALA A 148 -16.00 -12.80 8.18
CA ALA A 148 -16.38 -11.92 9.29
C ALA A 148 -17.55 -11.00 8.91
N HIS A 149 -17.56 -10.48 7.67
CA HIS A 149 -18.61 -9.60 7.17
C HIS A 149 -18.60 -9.54 5.64
N ALA A 150 -19.77 -9.38 5.04
CA ALA A 150 -19.92 -9.04 3.63
C ALA A 150 -20.62 -7.67 3.52
N PHE A 151 -19.92 -6.71 2.92
CA PHE A 151 -20.46 -5.38 2.70
C PHE A 151 -21.47 -5.39 1.53
N PRO A 152 -22.39 -4.40 1.45
CA PRO A 152 -23.19 -4.19 0.25
C PRO A 152 -22.27 -4.02 -0.98
N ASP A 153 -22.73 -4.52 -2.14
CA ASP A 153 -22.00 -4.35 -3.39
C ASP A 153 -21.79 -2.86 -3.69
N ALA A 154 -20.56 -2.47 -4.00
CA ALA A 154 -20.27 -1.10 -4.42
C ALA A 154 -20.97 -0.75 -5.73
N PRO A 155 -21.28 0.53 -5.97
CA PRO A 155 -21.96 0.96 -7.21
C PRO A 155 -21.16 0.61 -8.47
N LYS A 156 -19.83 0.65 -8.40
CA LYS A 156 -18.88 0.34 -9.45
C LYS A 156 -17.74 -0.51 -8.89
N THR A 157 -16.85 -1.00 -9.77
CA THR A 157 -15.64 -1.72 -9.36
C THR A 157 -14.83 -0.92 -8.36
N ILE A 158 -14.45 -1.55 -7.26
CA ILE A 158 -13.57 -0.96 -6.24
C ILE A 158 -12.17 -0.86 -6.84
N SER A 159 -11.64 0.33 -6.86
CA SER A 159 -10.36 0.66 -7.51
C SER A 159 -9.23 0.96 -6.52
N ALA A 160 -9.55 1.13 -5.24
CA ALA A 160 -8.57 1.25 -4.17
C ALA A 160 -9.22 0.94 -2.81
N LEU A 161 -8.39 0.46 -1.87
CA LEU A 161 -8.83 0.09 -0.52
C LEU A 161 -7.76 0.52 0.48
N SER A 162 -8.16 1.15 1.59
CA SER A 162 -7.24 1.58 2.64
C SER A 162 -7.92 1.62 3.99
N VAL A 163 -7.18 1.30 5.06
CA VAL A 163 -7.66 1.40 6.45
C VAL A 163 -6.82 2.43 7.19
N SER A 164 -7.49 3.35 7.88
CA SER A 164 -6.82 4.38 8.67
C SER A 164 -6.29 3.80 10.00
N PRO A 165 -5.27 4.43 10.62
CA PRO A 165 -4.89 4.12 11.99
C PRO A 165 -6.01 4.27 13.01
N SER A 166 -7.00 5.15 12.76
CA SER A 166 -8.20 5.33 13.59
C SER A 166 -9.34 4.34 13.27
N SER A 167 -9.03 3.23 12.58
CA SER A 167 -9.98 2.14 12.31
C SER A 167 -11.12 2.51 11.36
N VAL A 168 -10.88 3.38 10.38
CA VAL A 168 -11.83 3.67 9.30
C VAL A 168 -11.37 2.97 8.02
N LEU A 169 -12.20 2.05 7.52
CA LEU A 169 -12.05 1.43 6.21
C LEU A 169 -12.59 2.38 5.14
N ALA A 170 -11.82 2.60 4.07
CA ALA A 170 -12.22 3.36 2.91
C ALA A 170 -12.09 2.54 1.63
N ALA A 171 -13.11 2.53 0.78
CA ALA A 171 -13.10 1.91 -0.54
C ALA A 171 -13.49 2.92 -1.61
N ALA A 172 -12.61 3.10 -2.59
CA ALA A 172 -12.82 3.99 -3.73
C ALA A 172 -13.41 3.22 -4.92
N TYR A 173 -14.22 3.92 -5.69
CA TYR A 173 -14.80 3.45 -6.96
C TYR A 173 -15.02 4.65 -7.89
N PHE A 174 -15.39 4.39 -9.14
CA PHE A 174 -15.82 5.48 -10.02
C PHE A 174 -17.11 6.13 -9.47
N GLY A 175 -17.02 7.35 -9.00
CA GLY A 175 -18.13 8.09 -8.39
C GLY A 175 -17.88 8.51 -6.94
N GLY A 176 -16.83 8.02 -6.28
CA GLY A 176 -16.47 8.45 -4.92
C GLY A 176 -15.80 7.43 -4.04
N VAL A 177 -15.86 7.69 -2.75
CA VAL A 177 -15.33 6.84 -1.69
C VAL A 177 -16.41 6.59 -0.66
N CYS A 178 -16.64 5.34 -0.29
CA CYS A 178 -17.42 4.97 0.89
C CYS A 178 -16.50 4.60 2.04
N THR A 179 -16.94 4.92 3.28
CA THR A 179 -16.19 4.57 4.48
C THR A 179 -17.05 3.85 5.51
N TRP A 180 -16.39 2.98 6.29
CA TRP A 180 -17.00 2.20 7.37
C TRP A 180 -16.07 2.17 8.59
N ASP A 181 -16.65 2.03 9.76
CA ASP A 181 -15.90 1.60 10.93
C ASP A 181 -15.39 0.17 10.72
N ALA A 182 -14.08 -0.02 10.76
CA ALA A 182 -13.44 -1.32 10.47
C ALA A 182 -13.69 -2.37 11.55
N THR A 183 -14.17 -1.98 12.73
CA THR A 183 -14.48 -2.87 13.85
C THR A 183 -15.93 -3.35 13.81
N THR A 184 -16.87 -2.42 13.65
CA THR A 184 -18.32 -2.67 13.70
C THR A 184 -18.94 -2.87 12.32
N PHE A 185 -18.22 -2.52 11.25
CA PHE A 185 -18.69 -2.51 9.86
C PHE A 185 -19.83 -1.52 9.59
N THR A 186 -20.08 -0.62 10.51
CA THR A 186 -21.08 0.43 10.36
C THR A 186 -20.63 1.45 9.32
N ALA A 187 -21.51 1.80 8.38
CA ALA A 187 -21.23 2.85 7.40
C ALA A 187 -21.01 4.20 8.11
N CYS A 188 -19.97 4.92 7.71
CA CYS A 188 -19.61 6.22 8.27
C CYS A 188 -20.00 7.36 7.33
N LYS A 189 -19.20 7.63 6.31
CA LYS A 189 -19.37 8.77 5.41
C LYS A 189 -19.12 8.37 3.97
N GLU A 190 -19.80 9.03 3.06
CA GLU A 190 -19.53 8.96 1.62
C GLU A 190 -18.90 10.27 1.16
N PHE A 191 -17.94 10.17 0.24
CA PHE A 191 -17.27 11.30 -0.39
C PHE A 191 -17.55 11.21 -1.90
N PRO A 192 -18.58 11.88 -2.42
CA PRO A 192 -18.89 11.88 -3.85
C PRO A 192 -17.74 12.49 -4.65
N TYR A 193 -17.39 11.86 -5.77
CA TYR A 193 -16.37 12.36 -6.68
C TYR A 193 -16.71 11.96 -8.12
N GLY A 194 -16.82 12.93 -9.00
CA GLY A 194 -17.35 12.74 -10.35
C GLY A 194 -16.47 11.98 -11.35
N ASN A 195 -15.33 11.41 -10.90
CA ASN A 195 -14.35 10.78 -11.80
C ASN A 195 -13.79 9.47 -11.22
N ALA A 196 -12.84 8.82 -11.94
CA ALA A 196 -12.18 7.62 -11.47
C ALA A 196 -11.07 7.95 -10.46
N ILE A 197 -11.02 7.15 -9.40
CA ILE A 197 -9.98 7.16 -8.37
C ILE A 197 -9.09 5.94 -8.61
N TYR A 198 -7.77 6.12 -8.63
CA TYR A 198 -6.81 5.04 -8.88
C TYR A 198 -5.98 4.65 -7.66
N ALA A 199 -5.86 5.55 -6.70
CA ALA A 199 -5.13 5.31 -5.46
C ALA A 199 -5.86 5.96 -4.30
N LEU A 200 -5.74 5.36 -3.13
CA LEU A 200 -6.33 5.86 -1.89
C LEU A 200 -5.36 5.61 -0.74
N THR A 201 -5.14 6.62 0.08
CA THR A 201 -4.31 6.50 1.27
C THR A 201 -4.81 7.38 2.40
N TRP A 202 -4.53 6.97 3.64
CA TRP A 202 -4.74 7.78 4.83
C TRP A 202 -3.43 8.41 5.28
N SER A 203 -3.49 9.61 5.83
CA SER A 203 -2.36 10.12 6.61
C SER A 203 -2.20 9.31 7.91
N PRO A 204 -0.96 9.15 8.42
CA PRO A 204 -0.71 8.39 9.67
C PRO A 204 -1.48 8.90 10.89
N ASP A 205 -1.79 10.19 10.97
CA ASP A 205 -2.64 10.78 12.01
C ASP A 205 -4.16 10.59 11.76
N SER A 206 -4.53 9.92 10.66
CA SER A 206 -5.92 9.69 10.23
C SER A 206 -6.70 10.97 9.89
N ARG A 207 -6.05 12.12 9.80
CA ARG A 207 -6.72 13.37 9.48
C ARG A 207 -7.16 13.45 8.02
N TRP A 208 -6.27 13.03 7.11
CA TRP A 208 -6.49 13.15 5.67
C TRP A 208 -6.76 11.80 5.02
N LEU A 209 -7.85 11.73 4.27
CA LEU A 209 -8.10 10.70 3.27
C LEU A 209 -7.76 11.28 1.91
N VAL A 210 -6.81 10.65 1.19
CA VAL A 210 -6.25 11.20 -0.04
C VAL A 210 -6.49 10.26 -1.21
N ALA A 211 -6.97 10.78 -2.31
CA ALA A 211 -7.23 10.07 -3.56
C ALA A 211 -6.37 10.61 -4.70
N GLY A 212 -5.73 9.69 -5.44
CA GLY A 212 -5.10 9.98 -6.72
C GLY A 212 -6.08 9.68 -7.85
N CYS A 213 -6.31 10.65 -8.75
CA CYS A 213 -7.46 10.68 -9.64
C CYS A 213 -7.10 10.66 -11.13
N HIS A 214 -8.09 10.33 -11.96
CA HIS A 214 -7.98 10.25 -13.43
C HIS A 214 -7.78 11.61 -14.09
N ASP A 215 -8.36 12.66 -13.52
CA ASP A 215 -8.32 14.03 -14.01
C ASP A 215 -7.02 14.76 -13.68
N ASN A 216 -5.95 14.01 -13.46
CA ASN A 216 -4.62 14.54 -13.15
C ASN A 216 -4.63 15.42 -11.89
N ALA A 217 -5.34 14.97 -10.87
CA ALA A 217 -5.49 15.68 -9.61
C ALA A 217 -5.36 14.76 -8.39
N VAL A 218 -5.07 15.36 -7.26
CA VAL A 218 -5.16 14.75 -5.93
C VAL A 218 -6.29 15.42 -5.17
N HIS A 219 -7.20 14.63 -4.63
CA HIS A 219 -8.23 15.09 -3.71
C HIS A 219 -7.89 14.69 -2.28
N LEU A 220 -8.10 15.60 -1.35
CA LEU A 220 -7.97 15.36 0.08
C LEU A 220 -9.28 15.69 0.78
N TRP A 221 -9.75 14.76 1.58
CA TRP A 221 -10.85 14.99 2.51
C TRP A 221 -10.34 14.91 3.94
N ALA A 222 -10.88 15.74 4.82
CA ALA A 222 -10.69 15.64 6.27
C ALA A 222 -11.99 15.12 6.91
N PRO A 223 -12.16 13.80 7.09
CA PRO A 223 -13.45 13.21 7.48
C PRO A 223 -14.00 13.70 8.82
N ALA A 224 -13.13 14.12 9.74
CA ALA A 224 -13.49 14.67 11.05
C ALA A 224 -13.84 16.18 11.01
N GLU A 225 -13.50 16.87 9.92
CA GLU A 225 -13.77 18.29 9.73
C GLU A 225 -14.94 18.44 8.75
N ALA A 226 -15.92 19.25 9.09
CA ALA A 226 -17.09 19.42 8.24
C ALA A 226 -16.68 20.08 6.91
N ASP A 227 -17.02 19.40 5.81
CA ASP A 227 -16.90 19.91 4.43
C ASP A 227 -15.51 20.39 4.00
N LEU A 228 -14.43 19.97 4.70
CA LEU A 228 -13.07 20.26 4.29
C LEU A 228 -12.64 19.29 3.19
N GLU A 229 -12.63 19.81 1.98
CA GLU A 229 -12.14 19.14 0.77
C GLU A 229 -11.14 20.05 0.07
N LEU A 230 -9.98 19.50 -0.27
CA LEU A 230 -8.91 20.19 -0.96
C LEU A 230 -8.61 19.50 -2.29
N HIS A 231 -8.24 20.30 -3.29
CA HIS A 231 -7.98 19.82 -4.63
C HIS A 231 -6.65 20.38 -5.15
N MET A 232 -5.73 19.50 -5.49
CA MET A 232 -4.45 19.85 -6.09
C MET A 232 -4.40 19.33 -7.52
N SER A 233 -4.30 20.23 -8.48
CA SER A 233 -4.25 19.97 -9.92
C SER A 233 -2.93 20.41 -10.53
N GLY A 234 -2.78 20.20 -11.85
CA GLY A 234 -1.58 20.63 -12.59
C GLY A 234 -0.59 19.51 -12.86
N TYR A 235 -0.96 18.26 -12.57
CA TYR A 235 -0.14 17.10 -12.93
C TYR A 235 -0.22 16.75 -14.42
N GLU A 236 0.86 16.20 -14.95
CA GLU A 236 0.94 15.83 -16.37
C GLU A 236 0.09 14.62 -16.72
N THR A 237 -0.05 13.69 -15.77
CA THR A 237 -0.79 12.42 -15.97
C THR A 237 -1.62 12.06 -14.73
N ARG A 238 -2.49 11.05 -14.90
CA ARG A 238 -3.25 10.43 -13.82
C ARG A 238 -2.35 10.00 -12.67
N LEU A 239 -2.87 10.08 -11.44
CA LEU A 239 -2.13 9.81 -10.23
C LEU A 239 -2.47 8.44 -9.64
N LYS A 240 -1.42 7.65 -9.42
CA LYS A 240 -1.49 6.35 -8.73
C LYS A 240 -0.52 6.26 -7.56
N GLU A 241 0.48 7.12 -7.55
CA GLU A 241 1.60 7.10 -6.62
C GLU A 241 1.32 8.11 -5.50
N LEU A 242 1.04 7.60 -4.29
CA LEU A 242 0.78 8.39 -3.09
C LEU A 242 1.55 7.79 -1.91
N SER A 243 2.23 8.62 -1.13
CA SER A 243 2.88 8.19 0.11
C SER A 243 2.95 9.33 1.11
N PHE A 244 2.51 9.09 2.36
CA PHE A 244 2.72 10.03 3.45
C PHE A 244 4.02 9.77 4.20
N SER A 245 4.62 10.84 4.72
CA SER A 245 5.65 10.73 5.74
C SER A 245 5.04 10.28 7.07
N HIS A 246 5.85 9.63 7.91
CA HIS A 246 5.41 9.06 9.19
C HIS A 246 4.77 10.08 10.15
N ASP A 247 5.15 11.36 10.05
CA ASP A 247 4.64 12.46 10.86
C ASP A 247 3.42 13.17 10.24
N SER A 248 2.85 12.61 9.17
CA SER A 248 1.71 13.16 8.41
C SER A 248 1.96 14.53 7.78
N LYS A 249 3.18 15.05 7.87
CA LYS A 249 3.50 16.39 7.37
C LYS A 249 3.61 16.45 5.86
N TRP A 250 4.21 15.43 5.25
CA TRP A 250 4.52 15.43 3.83
C TRP A 250 3.73 14.36 3.09
N LEU A 251 3.10 14.75 1.98
CA LEU A 251 2.50 13.86 1.00
C LEU A 251 3.34 13.87 -0.28
N ALA A 252 3.96 12.75 -0.63
CA ALA A 252 4.62 12.56 -1.91
C ALA A 252 3.65 12.01 -2.95
N THR A 253 3.71 12.55 -4.16
CA THR A 253 2.90 12.14 -5.31
C THR A 253 3.77 11.98 -6.55
N GLY A 254 3.39 11.07 -7.45
CA GLY A 254 3.96 10.97 -8.81
C GLY A 254 3.16 11.77 -9.83
N GLY A 255 2.94 11.22 -11.01
CA GLY A 255 2.05 11.77 -12.03
C GLY A 255 2.70 12.75 -13.02
N GLY A 256 4.02 12.88 -13.01
CA GLY A 256 4.77 13.73 -13.93
C GLY A 256 6.25 13.36 -13.93
N ARG A 257 7.08 14.20 -14.51
CA ARG A 257 8.54 14.10 -14.42
C ARG A 257 9.08 14.53 -13.07
N ASP A 258 8.30 15.29 -12.30
CA ASP A 258 8.65 15.67 -10.94
C ASP A 258 7.84 14.82 -9.97
N ALA A 259 8.48 14.27 -8.94
CA ALA A 259 7.76 13.87 -7.75
C ALA A 259 7.44 15.14 -6.96
N CYS A 260 6.16 15.34 -6.63
CA CYS A 260 5.71 16.49 -5.86
C CYS A 260 5.61 16.11 -4.38
N VAL A 261 6.15 16.96 -3.50
CA VAL A 261 6.03 16.78 -2.05
C VAL A 261 5.28 17.97 -1.46
N TRP A 262 4.08 17.69 -0.95
CA TRP A 262 3.14 18.67 -0.41
C TRP A 262 3.25 18.78 1.10
N ASP A 263 3.27 20.01 1.63
CA ASP A 263 3.19 20.23 3.09
C ASP A 263 1.73 20.19 3.54
N CYS A 264 1.34 19.07 4.16
CA CYS A 264 0.00 18.84 4.69
C CYS A 264 -0.18 19.28 6.15
N ALA A 265 0.82 19.91 6.77
CA ALA A 265 0.72 20.42 8.14
C ALA A 265 -0.27 21.58 8.28
N GLY A 266 -0.82 21.76 9.47
CA GLY A 266 -1.73 22.88 9.77
C GLY A 266 -3.03 22.80 8.97
N ALA A 267 -3.37 23.80 8.17
CA ALA A 267 -4.58 23.83 7.34
C ALA A 267 -4.52 22.90 6.11
N GLY A 268 -3.40 22.23 5.87
CA GLY A 268 -3.21 21.38 4.70
C GLY A 268 -2.43 22.07 3.58
N PRO A 269 -2.38 21.46 2.38
CA PRO A 269 -1.54 21.93 1.27
C PRO A 269 -2.13 23.10 0.47
N GLU A 270 -3.37 23.50 0.72
CA GLU A 270 -4.03 24.57 -0.04
C GLU A 270 -3.25 25.89 0.03
N GLY A 271 -3.07 26.52 -1.13
CA GLY A 271 -2.30 27.78 -1.25
C GLY A 271 -0.79 27.65 -1.05
N ARG A 272 -0.27 26.41 -0.95
CA ARG A 272 1.17 26.14 -0.87
C ARG A 272 1.68 25.56 -2.18
N GLU A 273 2.90 25.90 -2.53
CA GLU A 273 3.59 25.26 -3.66
C GLU A 273 4.26 23.96 -3.18
N PRO A 274 4.20 22.87 -3.97
CA PRO A 274 4.91 21.65 -3.63
C PRO A 274 6.42 21.81 -3.82
N LEU A 275 7.19 21.06 -3.04
CA LEU A 275 8.58 20.83 -3.38
C LEU A 275 8.64 19.87 -4.59
N LEU A 276 9.23 20.33 -5.68
CA LEU A 276 9.43 19.54 -6.89
C LEU A 276 10.77 18.80 -6.83
N LEU A 277 10.73 17.48 -7.04
CA LEU A 277 11.89 16.59 -7.06
C LEU A 277 12.06 16.06 -8.50
N PRO A 278 12.98 16.62 -9.29
CA PRO A 278 13.04 16.38 -10.73
C PRO A 278 13.57 14.98 -11.07
N HIS A 279 13.03 14.40 -12.14
CA HIS A 279 13.47 13.15 -12.77
C HIS A 279 13.53 13.31 -14.30
N ASP A 280 14.34 12.48 -14.95
CA ASP A 280 14.47 12.51 -16.42
C ASP A 280 13.28 11.87 -17.14
N ALA A 281 12.45 11.08 -16.41
CA ALA A 281 11.26 10.41 -16.95
C ALA A 281 10.13 10.42 -15.91
N ARG A 282 8.93 10.01 -16.34
CA ARG A 282 7.75 9.96 -15.46
C ARG A 282 8.02 9.14 -14.21
N VAL A 283 7.69 9.70 -13.06
CA VAL A 283 7.71 9.03 -11.75
C VAL A 283 6.61 7.97 -11.70
N CYS A 284 6.97 6.74 -11.36
CA CYS A 284 6.08 5.58 -11.37
C CYS A 284 6.00 4.85 -10.02
N ALA A 285 6.81 5.26 -9.05
CA ALA A 285 6.74 4.75 -7.68
C ALA A 285 7.25 5.80 -6.69
N VAL A 286 6.60 5.92 -5.55
CA VAL A 286 7.02 6.76 -4.42
C VAL A 286 6.78 6.01 -3.11
N ALA A 287 7.69 6.11 -2.14
CA ALA A 287 7.51 5.56 -0.80
C ALA A 287 8.33 6.31 0.25
N PHE A 288 7.68 6.85 1.26
CA PHE A 288 8.33 7.34 2.47
C PHE A 288 8.69 6.19 3.41
N GLN A 289 9.73 6.38 4.21
CA GLN A 289 10.05 5.54 5.36
C GLN A 289 8.96 5.60 6.44
N HIS A 290 8.96 4.60 7.33
CA HIS A 290 7.95 4.43 8.39
C HIS A 290 8.24 5.26 9.66
N ALA A 291 9.51 5.53 9.96
CA ALA A 291 9.92 6.25 11.17
C ALA A 291 10.79 7.48 10.86
N HIS A 292 11.21 7.65 9.61
CA HIS A 292 12.06 8.73 9.17
C HIS A 292 11.47 9.40 7.93
N SER A 293 12.01 10.54 7.51
CA SER A 293 11.48 11.31 6.39
C SER A 293 12.23 11.11 5.08
N LEU A 294 12.90 9.95 4.90
CA LEU A 294 13.53 9.62 3.62
C LEU A 294 12.47 9.14 2.64
N LEU A 295 12.46 9.73 1.46
CA LEU A 295 11.56 9.39 0.37
C LEU A 295 12.32 8.65 -0.73
N ALA A 296 11.82 7.50 -1.14
CA ALA A 296 12.26 6.79 -2.32
C ALA A 296 11.33 7.12 -3.50
N THR A 297 11.91 7.43 -4.65
CA THR A 297 11.19 7.66 -5.90
C THR A 297 11.81 6.84 -7.03
N GLY A 298 10.99 6.35 -7.94
CA GLY A 298 11.43 5.64 -9.14
C GLY A 298 10.75 6.15 -10.37
N SER A 299 11.48 6.22 -11.47
CA SER A 299 10.96 6.69 -12.75
C SER A 299 11.01 5.63 -13.86
N ALA A 300 10.28 5.88 -14.94
CA ALA A 300 10.06 4.93 -16.03
C ALA A 300 11.34 4.56 -16.81
N ASN A 301 12.41 5.37 -16.71
CA ASN A 301 13.72 5.06 -17.31
C ASN A 301 14.62 4.21 -16.40
N GLY A 302 14.14 3.80 -15.22
CA GLY A 302 14.91 3.04 -14.23
C GLY A 302 15.72 3.89 -13.25
N GLN A 303 15.61 5.21 -13.30
CA GLN A 303 16.20 6.08 -12.28
C GLN A 303 15.51 5.83 -10.94
N PHE A 304 16.28 5.52 -9.93
CA PHE A 304 15.86 5.37 -8.54
C PHE A 304 16.59 6.38 -7.69
N THR A 305 15.86 7.17 -6.94
CA THR A 305 16.42 8.31 -6.20
C THR A 305 15.91 8.33 -4.76
N LEU A 306 16.79 8.66 -3.84
CA LEU A 306 16.46 8.92 -2.43
C LEU A 306 16.56 10.41 -2.13
N TRP A 307 15.53 10.90 -1.44
CA TRP A 307 15.36 12.30 -1.10
C TRP A 307 15.15 12.50 0.38
N MET A 308 15.63 13.62 0.90
CA MET A 308 15.29 14.13 2.23
C MET A 308 14.63 15.50 2.07
N PRO A 309 13.28 15.56 1.94
CA PRO A 309 12.55 16.78 1.63
C PRO A 309 12.80 17.95 2.58
N SER A 310 13.14 17.68 3.83
CA SER A 310 13.45 18.70 4.84
C SER A 310 14.79 19.41 4.65
N ARG A 311 15.66 18.94 3.75
CA ARG A 311 16.99 19.53 3.50
C ARG A 311 16.91 20.59 2.40
N LYS A 312 17.78 21.59 2.48
CA LYS A 312 17.96 22.59 1.41
C LYS A 312 18.37 21.91 0.08
N ASN A 313 19.22 20.90 0.14
CA ASN A 313 19.54 20.00 -0.97
C ASN A 313 18.91 18.64 -0.66
N PRO A 314 17.74 18.32 -1.22
CA PRO A 314 16.99 17.13 -0.85
C PRO A 314 17.60 15.83 -1.38
N LEU A 315 18.39 15.85 -2.46
CA LEU A 315 19.02 14.66 -3.04
C LEU A 315 19.98 14.00 -2.04
N VAL A 316 19.75 12.71 -1.77
CA VAL A 316 20.60 11.89 -0.88
C VAL A 316 21.43 10.89 -1.68
N ALA A 317 20.80 10.16 -2.59
CA ALA A 317 21.44 9.16 -3.43
C ALA A 317 20.63 8.93 -4.70
N GLU A 318 21.32 8.50 -5.76
CA GLU A 318 20.70 8.12 -7.03
C GLU A 318 21.36 6.87 -7.57
N VAL A 319 20.57 5.97 -8.15
CA VAL A 319 21.00 4.72 -8.76
C VAL A 319 20.20 4.48 -10.03
N THR A 320 20.85 4.07 -11.10
CA THR A 320 20.16 3.60 -12.31
C THR A 320 19.91 2.10 -12.21
N MET A 321 18.63 1.74 -12.28
CA MET A 321 18.14 0.36 -12.30
C MET A 321 18.07 -0.16 -13.75
N PRO A 322 18.12 -1.48 -13.98
CA PRO A 322 18.03 -2.05 -15.34
C PRO A 322 16.67 -1.86 -16.01
N SER A 323 15.64 -1.53 -15.26
CA SER A 323 14.27 -1.27 -15.75
C SER A 323 13.48 -0.43 -14.73
N SER A 324 12.32 0.07 -15.17
CA SER A 324 11.38 0.84 -14.35
C SER A 324 11.02 0.11 -13.05
N ALA A 325 11.00 0.84 -11.96
CA ALA A 325 10.48 0.34 -10.69
C ALA A 325 8.95 0.24 -10.75
N THR A 326 8.41 -0.84 -10.21
CA THR A 326 6.96 -1.09 -10.14
C THR A 326 6.41 -0.90 -8.74
N LYS A 327 7.21 -1.25 -7.74
CA LYS A 327 6.84 -1.20 -6.34
C LYS A 327 8.04 -0.92 -5.47
N PHE A 328 7.84 -0.09 -4.45
CA PHE A 328 8.75 0.08 -3.32
C PHE A 328 8.12 -0.45 -2.04
N ALA A 329 8.92 -1.10 -1.22
CA ALA A 329 8.52 -1.52 0.12
C ALA A 329 9.67 -1.27 1.10
N TRP A 330 9.49 -0.33 2.01
CA TRP A 330 10.39 -0.15 3.14
C TRP A 330 10.15 -1.24 4.18
N ARG A 331 11.22 -1.77 4.77
CA ARG A 331 11.12 -2.63 5.94
C ARG A 331 10.64 -1.80 7.13
N ALA A 332 9.89 -2.41 8.06
CA ALA A 332 9.25 -1.68 9.17
C ALA A 332 10.23 -0.90 10.07
N ASP A 333 11.50 -1.34 10.14
CA ASP A 333 12.59 -0.67 10.87
C ASP A 333 13.38 0.33 10.02
N ASP A 334 12.95 0.58 8.77
CA ASP A 334 13.60 1.44 7.78
C ASP A 334 15.04 1.04 7.39
N ALA A 335 15.55 -0.10 7.86
CA ALA A 335 16.91 -0.56 7.57
C ALA A 335 17.08 -1.16 6.16
N GLY A 336 15.99 -1.37 5.44
CA GLY A 336 16.01 -1.92 4.09
C GLY A 336 14.86 -1.44 3.22
N LEU A 337 15.13 -1.30 1.92
CA LEU A 337 14.16 -1.00 0.88
C LEU A 337 14.18 -2.10 -0.17
N ALA A 338 13.03 -2.71 -0.43
CA ALA A 338 12.82 -3.61 -1.55
C ALA A 338 12.26 -2.83 -2.75
N VAL A 339 12.75 -3.16 -3.93
CA VAL A 339 12.36 -2.56 -5.21
C VAL A 339 12.02 -3.67 -6.19
N GLY A 340 10.79 -3.72 -6.65
CA GLY A 340 10.33 -4.56 -7.76
C GLY A 340 10.43 -3.83 -9.08
N THR A 341 10.63 -4.56 -10.17
CA THR A 341 10.77 -3.97 -11.50
C THR A 341 9.87 -4.63 -12.55
N GLU A 342 9.65 -3.93 -13.65
CA GLU A 342 8.89 -4.42 -14.82
C GLU A 342 9.49 -5.68 -15.47
N LYS A 343 10.77 -5.97 -15.23
CA LYS A 343 11.44 -7.18 -15.74
C LYS A 343 11.53 -8.29 -14.68
N GLY A 344 10.70 -8.22 -13.63
CA GLY A 344 10.66 -9.23 -12.58
C GLY A 344 11.85 -9.21 -11.63
N GLN A 345 12.73 -8.23 -11.73
CA GLN A 345 13.86 -8.15 -10.83
C GLN A 345 13.39 -7.60 -9.47
N VAL A 346 13.90 -8.18 -8.42
CA VAL A 346 13.72 -7.73 -7.03
C VAL A 346 15.09 -7.35 -6.49
N PHE A 347 15.24 -6.10 -6.10
CA PHE A 347 16.45 -5.60 -5.47
C PHE A 347 16.16 -5.25 -4.02
N VAL A 348 17.09 -5.54 -3.14
CA VAL A 348 17.06 -5.04 -1.77
C VAL A 348 18.28 -4.19 -1.50
N PHE A 349 18.05 -3.01 -0.98
CA PHE A 349 19.06 -2.06 -0.55
C PHE A 349 19.05 -1.95 0.97
N LYS A 350 20.22 -1.74 1.57
CA LYS A 350 20.38 -1.42 2.98
C LYS A 350 20.71 0.04 3.19
N THR A 351 20.11 0.61 4.23
CA THR A 351 20.47 1.92 4.78
C THR A 351 21.42 1.69 5.98
N THR A 352 22.65 2.20 5.94
CA THR A 352 23.64 2.11 7.06
C THR A 352 24.13 3.49 7.47
#